data_377c3c7d9c601f1397b5b20b23b0e869
#
_entry.id   377c3c7d9c601f1397b5b20b23b0e869
#
_cell.length_a   1.000
_cell.length_b   1.000
_cell.length_c   1.000
_cell.angle_alpha   90.00
_cell.angle_beta   90.00
_cell.angle_gamma   90.00
#
_symmetry.space_group_name_H-M   'P 1'
#
loop_
_entity.id
_entity.type
_entity.pdbx_description
1 polymer ?
#
loop_
_entity_poly.entity_id
_entity_poly.type
_entity_poly.pdbx_seq_one_letter_code
_entity_poly.pdbx_strand_id
1 'polypeptide(L)'
;MGRSRIRGTQWVLLIAGPILSLVAFLAAYYIDPLNFGHHAPLAAVPAFLLSIVILLISHNIAAFKELERASTDSDRIYEAVKDYLHVTKVGSPEKAIQYVIARMPILRDVRNTSLNIKDEVERADEHLYETETYSEFGPHIAQWTSHQLRWKDIGDAEAIARMRRTAALARRSAGGDRPHYQYKLIAHNEPQINFILLNYADGTTEVLFNWDFRNIGQDPVVLLSRDRDIVEMFAVQFEHLWRAASPDHDSTAVRSTSKK
;
A
#
# COMPACT_ATOMS: atom_id res chain seq x y z
N MET A 1 11.31 -4.42 -32.24
CA MET A 1 10.24 -4.17 -33.25
C MET A 1 8.82 -4.52 -32.79
N GLY A 2 8.50 -4.45 -31.49
CA GLY A 2 7.19 -4.87 -30.91
C GLY A 2 6.23 -3.77 -30.50
N ARG A 3 6.61 -2.49 -30.50
CA ARG A 3 5.81 -1.38 -29.94
C ARG A 3 4.60 -0.91 -30.75
N SER A 4 4.52 -1.20 -32.06
CA SER A 4 3.44 -0.67 -32.91
C SER A 4 2.15 -1.50 -32.89
N ARG A 5 2.22 -2.82 -32.62
CA ARG A 5 1.03 -3.68 -32.60
C ARG A 5 0.12 -3.49 -31.36
N ILE A 6 0.69 -3.07 -30.23
CA ILE A 6 -0.04 -2.94 -28.97
C ILE A 6 -0.97 -1.71 -28.99
N ARG A 7 -0.55 -0.59 -29.62
CA ARG A 7 -1.40 0.60 -29.77
C ARG A 7 -2.64 0.36 -30.64
N GLY A 8 -2.53 -0.45 -31.70
CA GLY A 8 -3.65 -0.73 -32.59
C GLY A 8 -4.82 -1.44 -31.90
N THR A 9 -4.56 -2.41 -31.03
CA THR A 9 -5.60 -3.18 -30.36
C THR A 9 -6.35 -2.35 -29.30
N GLN A 10 -5.71 -1.38 -28.65
CA GLN A 10 -6.36 -0.46 -27.70
C GLN A 10 -7.33 0.49 -28.40
N TRP A 11 -6.91 1.07 -29.53
CA TRP A 11 -7.77 1.92 -30.33
C TRP A 11 -9.00 1.17 -30.85
N VAL A 12 -8.82 -0.08 -31.29
CA VAL A 12 -9.94 -0.91 -31.74
C VAL A 12 -10.96 -1.16 -30.60
N LEU A 13 -10.51 -1.48 -29.39
CA LEU A 13 -11.40 -1.69 -28.25
C LEU A 13 -12.12 -0.40 -27.82
N LEU A 14 -11.41 0.73 -27.83
CA LEU A 14 -11.94 2.03 -27.42
C LEU A 14 -13.00 2.57 -28.41
N ILE A 15 -12.86 2.21 -29.68
CA ILE A 15 -13.80 2.59 -30.75
C ILE A 15 -14.91 1.53 -30.90
N ALA A 16 -14.59 0.25 -30.71
CA ALA A 16 -15.56 -0.85 -30.88
C ALA A 16 -16.73 -0.77 -29.89
N GLY A 17 -16.48 -0.36 -28.63
CA GLY A 17 -17.52 -0.22 -27.62
C GLY A 17 -18.62 0.79 -28.00
N PRO A 18 -18.28 2.04 -28.30
CA PRO A 18 -19.25 3.04 -28.78
C PRO A 18 -19.95 2.65 -30.08
N ILE A 19 -19.22 2.03 -31.03
CA ILE A 19 -19.82 1.57 -32.29
C ILE A 19 -20.83 0.46 -32.01
N LEU A 20 -20.49 -0.52 -31.18
CA LEU A 20 -21.37 -1.62 -30.84
C LEU A 20 -22.61 -1.13 -30.07
N SER A 21 -22.44 -0.16 -29.19
CA SER A 21 -23.53 0.51 -28.47
C SER A 21 -24.47 1.24 -29.43
N LEU A 22 -23.92 1.96 -30.40
CA LEU A 22 -24.71 2.65 -31.43
C LEU A 22 -25.45 1.66 -32.33
N VAL A 23 -24.81 0.59 -32.75
CA VAL A 23 -25.46 -0.47 -33.55
C VAL A 23 -26.58 -1.15 -32.77
N ALA A 24 -26.36 -1.45 -31.47
CA ALA A 24 -27.37 -2.01 -30.60
C ALA A 24 -28.57 -1.07 -30.39
N PHE A 25 -28.30 0.23 -30.24
CA PHE A 25 -29.35 1.25 -30.18
C PHE A 25 -30.18 1.26 -31.45
N LEU A 26 -29.54 1.34 -32.62
CA LEU A 26 -30.24 1.36 -33.89
C LEU A 26 -31.02 0.06 -34.13
N ALA A 27 -30.42 -1.10 -33.85
CA ALA A 27 -31.10 -2.37 -33.97
C ALA A 27 -32.33 -2.46 -33.05
N ALA A 28 -32.21 -2.08 -31.78
CA ALA A 28 -33.33 -2.08 -30.84
C ALA A 28 -34.41 -1.09 -31.24
N TYR A 29 -34.04 0.06 -31.80
CA TYR A 29 -35.00 1.08 -32.27
C TYR A 29 -35.78 0.64 -33.52
N TYR A 30 -35.09 0.03 -34.50
CA TYR A 30 -35.74 -0.34 -35.76
C TYR A 30 -36.45 -1.72 -35.72
N ILE A 31 -35.93 -2.67 -34.93
CA ILE A 31 -36.50 -4.01 -34.85
C ILE A 31 -37.68 -4.07 -33.88
N ASP A 32 -37.74 -3.11 -32.92
CA ASP A 32 -38.79 -3.05 -31.88
C ASP A 32 -39.05 -4.43 -31.22
N PRO A 33 -38.05 -5.06 -30.60
CA PRO A 33 -38.14 -6.44 -30.12
C PRO A 33 -39.19 -6.62 -29.01
N LEU A 34 -39.62 -5.51 -28.39
CA LEU A 34 -40.65 -5.50 -27.33
C LEU A 34 -42.02 -5.05 -27.82
N ASN A 35 -42.16 -4.77 -29.12
CA ASN A 35 -43.40 -4.39 -29.78
C ASN A 35 -44.13 -3.20 -29.13
N PHE A 36 -43.39 -2.19 -28.68
CA PHE A 36 -43.96 -0.98 -28.07
C PHE A 36 -44.61 0.00 -29.05
N GLY A 37 -44.46 -0.28 -30.34
CA GLY A 37 -44.98 0.61 -31.43
C GLY A 37 -44.15 1.88 -31.62
N HIS A 38 -43.74 2.16 -32.84
CA HIS A 38 -42.83 3.29 -33.20
C HIS A 38 -43.37 4.68 -32.88
N HIS A 39 -44.63 4.80 -32.48
CA HIS A 39 -45.25 6.09 -32.19
C HIS A 39 -45.34 6.42 -30.68
N ALA A 40 -44.89 5.55 -29.81
CA ALA A 40 -44.88 5.84 -28.38
C ALA A 40 -43.62 6.65 -28.00
N PRO A 41 -43.75 7.77 -27.27
CA PRO A 41 -42.59 8.59 -26.87
C PRO A 41 -41.61 7.83 -25.98
N LEU A 42 -42.02 6.71 -25.41
CA LEU A 42 -41.19 5.83 -24.54
C LEU A 42 -40.54 4.66 -25.29
N ALA A 43 -40.84 4.44 -26.57
CA ALA A 43 -40.31 3.30 -27.33
C ALA A 43 -38.78 3.31 -27.46
N ALA A 44 -38.16 4.49 -27.42
CA ALA A 44 -36.71 4.65 -27.47
C ALA A 44 -36.00 4.30 -26.13
N VAL A 45 -36.69 4.27 -25.01
CA VAL A 45 -36.08 4.07 -23.68
C VAL A 45 -35.41 2.71 -23.52
N PRO A 46 -36.00 1.57 -23.92
CA PRO A 46 -35.34 0.26 -23.85
C PRO A 46 -34.11 0.20 -24.75
N ALA A 47 -34.14 0.79 -25.94
CA ALA A 47 -33.01 0.85 -26.86
C ALA A 47 -31.87 1.67 -26.26
N PHE A 48 -32.18 2.79 -25.65
CA PHE A 48 -31.21 3.65 -24.97
C PHE A 48 -30.59 2.95 -23.76
N LEU A 49 -31.39 2.30 -22.91
CA LEU A 49 -30.90 1.53 -21.76
C LEU A 49 -29.98 0.37 -22.21
N LEU A 50 -30.37 -0.37 -23.25
CA LEU A 50 -29.53 -1.42 -23.79
C LEU A 50 -28.18 -0.89 -24.29
N SER A 51 -28.17 0.25 -24.95
CA SER A 51 -26.93 0.86 -25.43
C SER A 51 -26.01 1.30 -24.30
N ILE A 52 -26.57 1.85 -23.20
CA ILE A 52 -25.81 2.19 -21.99
C ILE A 52 -25.22 0.94 -21.34
N VAL A 53 -25.98 -0.14 -21.21
CA VAL A 53 -25.48 -1.40 -20.63
C VAL A 53 -24.33 -1.96 -21.45
N ILE A 54 -24.44 -1.97 -22.79
CA ILE A 54 -23.36 -2.43 -23.67
C ILE A 54 -22.11 -1.53 -23.54
N LEU A 55 -22.29 -0.22 -23.44
CA LEU A 55 -21.20 0.72 -23.26
C LEU A 55 -20.49 0.48 -21.92
N LEU A 56 -21.22 0.31 -20.82
CA LEU A 56 -20.67 0.02 -19.49
C LEU A 56 -19.92 -1.30 -19.47
N ILE A 57 -20.46 -2.37 -20.06
CA ILE A 57 -19.81 -3.67 -20.16
C ILE A 57 -18.50 -3.53 -20.95
N SER A 58 -18.53 -2.83 -22.09
CA SER A 58 -17.34 -2.62 -22.91
C SER A 58 -16.26 -1.83 -22.18
N HIS A 59 -16.65 -0.80 -21.42
CA HIS A 59 -15.75 -0.01 -20.59
C HIS A 59 -15.12 -0.83 -19.49
N ASN A 60 -15.91 -1.64 -18.77
CA ASN A 60 -15.41 -2.54 -17.72
C ASN A 60 -14.43 -3.58 -18.27
N ILE A 61 -14.71 -4.20 -19.41
CA ILE A 61 -13.78 -5.15 -20.04
C ILE A 61 -12.46 -4.47 -20.41
N ALA A 62 -12.50 -3.23 -20.91
CA ALA A 62 -11.30 -2.47 -21.22
C ALA A 62 -10.48 -2.15 -19.96
N ALA A 63 -11.15 -1.73 -18.88
CA ALA A 63 -10.51 -1.45 -17.58
C ALA A 63 -9.89 -2.72 -16.98
N PHE A 64 -10.58 -3.86 -16.99
CA PHE A 64 -10.03 -5.13 -16.53
C PHE A 64 -8.77 -5.57 -17.31
N LYS A 65 -8.76 -5.40 -18.63
CA LYS A 65 -7.58 -5.72 -19.44
C LYS A 65 -6.42 -4.76 -19.18
N GLU A 66 -6.69 -3.54 -18.82
CA GLU A 66 -5.66 -2.55 -18.49
C GLU A 66 -5.03 -2.87 -17.13
N LEU A 67 -5.84 -3.28 -16.14
CA LEU A 67 -5.38 -3.80 -14.85
C LEU A 67 -4.53 -5.07 -14.99
N GLU A 68 -4.96 -6.02 -15.81
CA GLU A 68 -4.21 -7.26 -16.07
C GLU A 68 -2.84 -6.98 -16.73
N ARG A 69 -2.78 -6.01 -17.65
CA ARG A 69 -1.51 -5.57 -18.26
C ARG A 69 -0.59 -4.88 -17.27
N ALA A 70 -1.13 -4.01 -16.46
CA ALA A 70 -0.38 -3.33 -15.41
C ALA A 70 0.26 -4.34 -14.44
N SER A 71 -0.50 -5.39 -14.06
CA SER A 71 0.02 -6.52 -13.28
C SER A 71 1.20 -7.20 -13.96
N THR A 72 1.04 -7.54 -15.23
CA THR A 72 2.06 -8.23 -16.01
C THR A 72 3.32 -7.37 -16.18
N ASP A 73 3.17 -6.05 -16.35
CA ASP A 73 4.31 -5.14 -16.49
C ASP A 73 5.04 -4.94 -15.14
N SER A 74 4.31 -4.92 -14.03
CA SER A 74 4.91 -4.91 -12.68
C SER A 74 5.72 -6.17 -12.41
N ASP A 75 5.18 -7.35 -12.76
CA ASP A 75 5.89 -8.61 -12.61
C ASP A 75 7.14 -8.68 -13.50
N ARG A 76 7.08 -8.14 -14.72
CA ARG A 76 8.24 -8.05 -15.63
C ARG A 76 9.31 -7.11 -15.10
N ILE A 77 8.93 -5.97 -14.54
CA ILE A 77 9.88 -5.04 -13.92
C ILE A 77 10.51 -5.71 -12.70
N TYR A 78 9.71 -6.36 -11.85
CA TYR A 78 10.24 -7.13 -10.73
C TYR A 78 11.25 -8.18 -11.18
N GLU A 79 10.92 -9.01 -12.20
CA GLU A 79 11.82 -10.03 -12.74
C GLU A 79 13.12 -9.42 -13.31
N ALA A 80 13.05 -8.23 -13.93
CA ALA A 80 14.23 -7.53 -14.44
C ALA A 80 15.12 -6.97 -13.36
N VAL A 81 14.54 -6.60 -12.20
CA VAL A 81 15.22 -5.86 -11.14
C VAL A 81 15.64 -6.78 -9.98
N LYS A 82 14.94 -7.90 -9.76
CA LYS A 82 15.20 -8.82 -8.65
C LYS A 82 16.63 -9.32 -8.57
N ASP A 83 17.19 -9.70 -9.75
CA ASP A 83 18.56 -10.23 -9.84
C ASP A 83 19.61 -9.13 -9.65
N TYR A 84 19.23 -7.88 -9.98
CA TYR A 84 20.11 -6.71 -9.86
C TYR A 84 20.14 -6.15 -8.45
N LEU A 85 18.98 -6.15 -7.77
CA LEU A 85 18.84 -5.63 -6.41
C LEU A 85 18.92 -6.73 -5.33
N HIS A 86 19.14 -7.98 -5.71
CA HIS A 86 19.15 -9.12 -4.77
C HIS A 86 17.95 -9.10 -3.81
N VAL A 87 16.73 -8.89 -4.38
CA VAL A 87 15.49 -8.79 -3.62
C VAL A 87 14.62 -10.02 -3.78
N THR A 88 13.85 -10.30 -2.74
CA THR A 88 12.84 -11.37 -2.72
C THR A 88 11.45 -10.77 -2.46
N LYS A 89 10.44 -11.19 -3.22
CA LYS A 89 9.05 -10.77 -3.02
C LYS A 89 8.50 -11.44 -1.76
N VAL A 90 8.11 -10.66 -0.76
CA VAL A 90 7.43 -11.15 0.44
C VAL A 90 5.92 -11.29 0.20
N GLY A 91 5.33 -10.32 -0.50
CA GLY A 91 3.92 -10.29 -0.85
C GLY A 91 3.23 -9.02 -0.36
N SER A 92 2.00 -9.14 0.14
CA SER A 92 1.24 -8.00 0.66
C SER A 92 1.87 -7.40 1.93
N PRO A 93 1.52 -6.16 2.31
CA PRO A 93 1.92 -5.55 3.57
C PRO A 93 1.57 -6.40 4.80
N GLU A 94 0.42 -7.08 4.78
CA GLU A 94 0.01 -7.99 5.85
C GLU A 94 1.01 -9.15 6.02
N LYS A 95 1.45 -9.78 4.91
CA LYS A 95 2.47 -10.84 4.95
C LYS A 95 3.80 -10.31 5.47
N ALA A 96 4.15 -9.06 5.16
CA ALA A 96 5.35 -8.43 5.69
C ALA A 96 5.25 -8.20 7.20
N ILE A 97 4.09 -7.79 7.72
CA ILE A 97 3.86 -7.66 9.15
C ILE A 97 3.96 -9.02 9.84
N GLN A 98 3.32 -10.07 9.31
CA GLN A 98 3.45 -11.44 9.82
C GLN A 98 4.91 -11.90 9.82
N TYR A 99 5.65 -11.57 8.76
CA TYR A 99 7.09 -11.84 8.67
C TYR A 99 7.88 -11.19 9.80
N VAL A 100 7.59 -9.93 10.13
CA VAL A 100 8.24 -9.19 11.22
C VAL A 100 7.85 -9.77 12.57
N ILE A 101 6.55 -9.99 12.83
CA ILE A 101 6.05 -10.56 14.10
C ILE A 101 6.74 -11.90 14.40
N ALA A 102 6.81 -12.79 13.43
CA ALA A 102 7.46 -14.10 13.59
C ALA A 102 8.96 -14.01 13.96
N ARG A 103 9.61 -12.87 13.67
CA ARG A 103 11.04 -12.66 13.93
C ARG A 103 11.34 -11.81 15.15
N MET A 104 10.36 -11.16 15.75
CA MET A 104 10.57 -10.32 16.94
C MET A 104 11.39 -11.00 18.06
N PRO A 105 11.25 -12.32 18.33
CA PRO A 105 12.05 -12.99 19.36
C PRO A 105 13.56 -12.98 19.12
N ILE A 106 14.01 -12.85 17.88
CA ILE A 106 15.43 -12.89 17.51
C ILE A 106 15.95 -11.53 17.01
N LEU A 107 15.09 -10.51 17.00
CA LEU A 107 15.46 -9.15 16.63
C LEU A 107 16.06 -8.40 17.81
N ARG A 108 17.05 -7.54 17.54
CA ARG A 108 17.68 -6.64 18.49
C ARG A 108 17.26 -5.19 18.32
N ASP A 109 17.14 -4.74 17.07
CA ASP A 109 16.83 -3.34 16.72
C ASP A 109 15.98 -3.31 15.46
N VAL A 110 14.92 -2.52 15.47
CA VAL A 110 14.04 -2.29 14.34
C VAL A 110 13.90 -0.79 14.11
N ARG A 111 13.97 -0.40 12.84
CA ARG A 111 13.76 0.97 12.37
C ARG A 111 12.69 0.97 11.31
N ASN A 112 11.60 1.63 11.55
CA ASN A 112 10.42 1.60 10.71
C ASN A 112 10.02 3.00 10.25
N THR A 113 9.56 3.12 9.01
CA THR A 113 8.91 4.32 8.49
C THR A 113 7.45 4.03 8.20
N SER A 114 6.59 5.00 8.49
CA SER A 114 5.14 4.95 8.27
C SER A 114 4.69 6.30 7.74
N LEU A 115 5.01 6.53 6.47
CA LEU A 115 4.79 7.78 5.78
C LEU A 115 3.74 7.59 4.69
N ASN A 116 2.97 8.61 4.40
CA ASN A 116 1.91 8.58 3.36
C ASN A 116 0.81 7.52 3.61
N ILE A 117 0.54 7.19 4.86
CA ILE A 117 -0.45 6.16 5.22
C ILE A 117 -1.84 6.50 4.65
N LYS A 118 -2.20 7.78 4.61
CA LYS A 118 -3.49 8.21 4.04
C LYS A 118 -3.60 7.81 2.57
N ASP A 119 -2.57 8.08 1.79
CA ASP A 119 -2.53 7.69 0.38
C ASP A 119 -2.57 6.16 0.19
N GLU A 120 -1.98 5.41 1.12
CA GLU A 120 -2.02 3.95 1.13
C GLU A 120 -3.41 3.43 1.50
N VAL A 121 -4.07 4.04 2.50
CA VAL A 121 -5.45 3.70 2.91
C VAL A 121 -6.46 4.03 1.83
N GLU A 122 -6.33 5.17 1.15
CA GLU A 122 -7.23 5.55 0.06
C GLU A 122 -7.09 4.63 -1.16
N ARG A 123 -5.95 3.95 -1.34
CA ARG A 123 -5.67 3.04 -2.46
C ARG A 123 -5.87 1.58 -2.15
N ALA A 124 -5.55 1.17 -0.94
CA ALA A 124 -5.88 -0.15 -0.45
C ALA A 124 -7.36 -0.13 -0.05
N ASP A 125 -8.16 -1.09 -0.53
CA ASP A 125 -9.46 -1.33 0.03
C ASP A 125 -9.37 -1.17 1.56
N GLU A 126 -10.25 -0.38 2.17
CA GLU A 126 -10.25 -0.05 3.59
C GLU A 126 -10.07 -1.27 4.51
N HIS A 127 -10.41 -2.45 4.01
CA HIS A 127 -10.28 -3.75 4.67
C HIS A 127 -8.84 -4.19 5.00
N LEU A 128 -7.81 -3.69 4.32
CA LEU A 128 -6.41 -4.10 4.57
C LEU A 128 -5.92 -3.70 5.96
N TYR A 129 -6.34 -2.54 6.47
CA TYR A 129 -5.92 -2.02 7.78
C TYR A 129 -6.83 -2.49 8.93
N GLU A 130 -7.96 -3.09 8.62
CA GLU A 130 -8.88 -3.68 9.59
C GLU A 130 -8.56 -5.15 9.88
N THR A 131 -7.54 -5.72 9.24
CA THR A 131 -7.16 -7.12 9.48
C THR A 131 -6.66 -7.33 10.91
N GLU A 132 -6.89 -8.53 11.44
CA GLU A 132 -6.42 -8.94 12.76
C GLU A 132 -4.90 -8.74 12.90
N THR A 133 -4.13 -9.06 11.87
CA THR A 133 -2.67 -8.87 11.81
C THR A 133 -2.25 -7.42 12.07
N TYR A 134 -2.94 -6.44 11.48
CA TYR A 134 -2.65 -5.04 11.72
C TYR A 134 -3.03 -4.60 13.14
N SER A 135 -4.14 -5.09 13.66
CA SER A 135 -4.59 -4.77 15.02
C SER A 135 -3.64 -5.33 16.09
N GLU A 136 -3.03 -6.48 15.85
CA GLU A 136 -2.10 -7.15 16.76
C GLU A 136 -0.66 -6.61 16.67
N PHE A 137 -0.28 -5.96 15.57
CA PHE A 137 1.09 -5.51 15.37
C PHE A 137 1.57 -4.55 16.46
N GLY A 138 0.77 -3.54 16.82
CA GLY A 138 1.08 -2.61 17.90
C GLY A 138 1.27 -3.29 19.28
N PRO A 139 0.35 -4.16 19.71
CA PRO A 139 0.53 -4.98 20.91
C PRO A 139 1.81 -5.82 20.90
N HIS A 140 2.16 -6.49 19.79
CA HIS A 140 3.42 -7.23 19.67
C HIS A 140 4.65 -6.33 19.83
N ILE A 141 4.69 -5.18 19.14
CA ILE A 141 5.76 -4.21 19.32
C ILE A 141 5.88 -3.80 20.79
N ALA A 142 4.75 -3.48 21.44
CA ALA A 142 4.72 -3.05 22.83
C ALA A 142 5.27 -4.12 23.77
N GLN A 143 4.87 -5.38 23.58
CA GLN A 143 5.34 -6.52 24.37
C GLN A 143 6.86 -6.68 24.25
N TRP A 144 7.41 -6.74 23.04
CA TRP A 144 8.83 -6.99 22.83
C TRP A 144 9.71 -5.81 23.23
N THR A 145 9.24 -4.57 23.03
CA THR A 145 9.99 -3.37 23.42
C THR A 145 9.97 -3.08 24.91
N SER A 146 9.13 -3.76 25.68
CA SER A 146 9.19 -3.71 27.15
C SER A 146 10.38 -4.44 27.75
N HIS A 147 11.03 -5.34 27.00
CA HIS A 147 12.14 -6.16 27.49
C HIS A 147 13.46 -5.84 26.78
N GLN A 148 13.63 -6.25 25.53
CA GLN A 148 14.94 -6.26 24.88
C GLN A 148 14.99 -5.64 23.49
N LEU A 149 13.87 -5.62 22.75
CA LEU A 149 13.82 -5.12 21.39
C LEU A 149 13.81 -3.60 21.36
N ARG A 150 14.77 -2.98 20.68
CA ARG A 150 14.75 -1.55 20.41
C ARG A 150 13.94 -1.29 19.15
N TRP A 151 12.97 -0.40 19.23
CA TRP A 151 12.13 -0.04 18.09
C TRP A 151 12.07 1.48 17.92
N LYS A 152 12.38 1.94 16.72
CA LYS A 152 12.28 3.34 16.33
C LYS A 152 11.30 3.49 15.17
N ASP A 153 10.28 4.30 15.36
CA ASP A 153 9.30 4.64 14.33
C ASP A 153 9.47 6.09 13.88
N ILE A 154 9.38 6.31 12.56
CA ILE A 154 9.17 7.62 11.97
C ILE A 154 7.83 7.60 11.25
N GLY A 155 6.98 8.57 11.51
CA GLY A 155 5.68 8.69 10.85
C GLY A 155 5.30 10.13 10.56
N ASP A 156 4.27 10.26 9.77
CA ASP A 156 3.60 11.53 9.52
C ASP A 156 2.40 11.76 10.44
N ALA A 157 1.60 12.78 10.17
CA ALA A 157 0.44 13.12 10.96
C ALA A 157 -0.61 12.00 11.02
N GLU A 158 -0.74 11.20 9.97
CA GLU A 158 -1.72 10.10 9.90
C GLU A 158 -1.29 8.90 10.77
N ALA A 159 0.02 8.67 10.92
CA ALA A 159 0.56 7.60 11.75
C ALA A 159 0.51 7.88 13.26
N ILE A 160 0.32 9.16 13.68
CA ILE A 160 0.49 9.61 15.08
C ILE A 160 -0.41 8.86 16.07
N ALA A 161 -1.67 8.63 15.73
CA ALA A 161 -2.62 7.97 16.63
C ALA A 161 -2.19 6.53 16.94
N ARG A 162 -1.71 5.80 15.94
CA ARG A 162 -1.18 4.44 16.08
C ARG A 162 0.10 4.43 16.92
N MET A 163 1.04 5.32 16.65
CA MET A 163 2.30 5.41 17.39
C MET A 163 2.10 5.76 18.87
N ARG A 164 1.20 6.70 19.16
CA ARG A 164 0.82 7.06 20.54
C ARG A 164 0.21 5.86 21.27
N ARG A 165 -0.67 5.10 20.60
CA ARG A 165 -1.28 3.87 21.16
C ARG A 165 -0.22 2.83 21.48
N THR A 166 0.68 2.54 20.54
CA THR A 166 1.80 1.59 20.75
C THR A 166 2.71 2.03 21.88
N ALA A 167 3.07 3.31 21.96
CA ALA A 167 3.88 3.87 23.05
C ALA A 167 3.19 3.74 24.42
N ALA A 168 1.87 3.96 24.49
CA ALA A 168 1.10 3.79 25.71
C ALA A 168 1.05 2.32 26.16
N LEU A 169 0.88 1.39 25.23
CA LEU A 169 0.93 -0.05 25.50
C LEU A 169 2.32 -0.47 25.98
N ALA A 170 3.39 -0.04 25.31
CA ALA A 170 4.76 -0.36 25.69
C ALA A 170 5.10 0.11 27.12
N ARG A 171 4.66 1.31 27.51
CA ARG A 171 4.82 1.82 28.88
C ARG A 171 4.09 0.97 29.93
N ARG A 172 2.87 0.52 29.61
CA ARG A 172 2.10 -0.37 30.50
C ARG A 172 2.79 -1.74 30.67
N SER A 173 3.26 -2.29 29.55
CA SER A 173 3.94 -3.61 29.56
C SER A 173 5.29 -3.57 30.28
N ALA A 174 5.98 -2.42 30.29
CA ALA A 174 7.29 -2.27 30.94
C ALA A 174 7.21 -2.19 32.49
N GLY A 175 6.01 -2.13 33.09
CA GLY A 175 5.83 -2.25 34.54
C GLY A 175 6.57 -1.22 35.41
N GLY A 176 6.99 -0.09 34.84
CA GLY A 176 7.76 0.97 35.50
C GLY A 176 9.15 1.19 34.92
N ASP A 177 9.68 0.22 34.18
CA ASP A 177 10.90 0.40 33.39
C ASP A 177 10.65 1.26 32.16
N ARG A 178 11.73 1.80 31.59
CA ARG A 178 11.62 2.61 30.39
C ARG A 178 11.54 1.69 29.16
N PRO A 179 10.44 1.70 28.39
CA PRO A 179 10.34 0.89 27.20
C PRO A 179 11.34 1.35 26.12
N HIS A 180 11.80 0.41 25.32
CA HIS A 180 12.73 0.65 24.22
C HIS A 180 12.03 1.07 22.91
N TYR A 181 10.74 1.45 22.99
CA TYR A 181 9.98 2.02 21.88
C TYR A 181 10.15 3.54 21.83
N GLN A 182 10.55 4.05 20.67
CA GLN A 182 10.69 5.49 20.41
C GLN A 182 10.02 5.82 19.08
N TYR A 183 9.39 6.98 18.99
CA TYR A 183 8.86 7.48 17.72
C TYR A 183 9.08 8.96 17.56
N LYS A 184 9.13 9.41 16.31
CA LYS A 184 9.21 10.80 15.90
C LYS A 184 8.27 11.07 14.74
N LEU A 185 7.91 12.33 14.57
CA LEU A 185 7.04 12.80 13.50
C LEU A 185 7.83 13.64 12.51
N ILE A 186 7.55 13.46 11.24
CA ILE A 186 8.11 14.26 10.17
C ILE A 186 6.98 14.86 9.33
N ALA A 187 7.09 16.16 9.03
CA ALA A 187 6.30 16.78 7.99
C ALA A 187 7.02 16.62 6.66
N HIS A 188 6.35 16.07 5.67
CA HIS A 188 6.91 15.91 4.33
C HIS A 188 5.84 16.20 3.27
N ASN A 189 6.27 16.74 2.14
CA ASN A 189 5.42 17.07 1.01
C ASN A 189 5.68 16.17 -0.20
N GLU A 190 6.69 15.29 -0.10
CA GLU A 190 7.10 14.42 -1.18
C GLU A 190 6.79 12.96 -0.84
N PRO A 191 6.43 12.15 -1.85
CA PRO A 191 6.26 10.73 -1.67
C PRO A 191 7.53 10.08 -1.14
N GLN A 192 7.39 9.27 -0.07
CA GLN A 192 8.48 8.51 0.53
C GLN A 192 8.20 7.02 0.41
N ILE A 193 9.26 6.24 0.31
CA ILE A 193 9.15 4.77 0.37
C ILE A 193 9.08 4.35 1.83
N ASN A 194 8.05 3.58 2.19
CA ASN A 194 8.00 2.96 3.50
C ASN A 194 8.89 1.72 3.55
N PHE A 195 9.63 1.61 4.64
CA PHE A 195 10.55 0.48 4.85
C PHE A 195 10.72 0.14 6.32
N ILE A 196 11.12 -1.11 6.58
CA ILE A 196 11.43 -1.63 7.90
C ILE A 196 12.82 -2.27 7.84
N LEU A 197 13.78 -1.71 8.58
CA LEU A 197 15.10 -2.31 8.79
C LEU A 197 15.05 -3.24 10.00
N LEU A 198 15.48 -4.46 9.82
CA LEU A 198 15.54 -5.51 10.84
C LEU A 198 17.00 -5.83 11.14
N ASN A 199 17.43 -5.61 12.39
CA ASN A 199 18.75 -6.01 12.85
C ASN A 199 18.60 -7.15 13.84
N TYR A 200 19.20 -8.28 13.55
CA TYR A 200 19.13 -9.50 14.32
C TYR A 200 20.18 -9.56 15.42
N ALA A 201 19.96 -10.43 16.41
CA ALA A 201 20.90 -10.61 17.51
C ALA A 201 22.24 -11.22 17.07
N ASP A 202 22.26 -11.98 15.97
CA ASP A 202 23.45 -12.57 15.35
C ASP A 202 24.26 -11.58 14.48
N GLY A 203 23.79 -10.34 14.34
CA GLY A 203 24.42 -9.30 13.53
C GLY A 203 23.98 -9.28 12.06
N THR A 204 23.13 -10.19 11.63
CA THR A 204 22.53 -10.10 10.29
C THR A 204 21.55 -8.93 10.19
N THR A 205 21.37 -8.40 8.99
CA THR A 205 20.49 -7.27 8.72
C THR A 205 19.65 -7.52 7.48
N GLU A 206 18.42 -7.04 7.51
CA GLU A 206 17.47 -7.11 6.39
C GLU A 206 16.71 -5.80 6.28
N VAL A 207 16.22 -5.50 5.08
CA VAL A 207 15.26 -4.43 4.84
C VAL A 207 14.04 -4.96 4.11
N LEU A 208 12.87 -4.64 4.65
CA LEU A 208 11.59 -4.76 3.97
C LEU A 208 11.20 -3.38 3.46
N PHE A 209 10.81 -3.25 2.21
CA PHE A 209 10.39 -1.96 1.67
C PHE A 209 9.24 -2.12 0.70
N ASN A 210 8.34 -1.13 0.69
CA ASN A 210 7.22 -1.12 -0.21
C ASN A 210 7.70 -0.78 -1.62
N TRP A 211 7.40 -1.67 -2.56
CA TRP A 211 7.59 -1.44 -3.98
C TRP A 211 6.24 -1.04 -4.58
N ASP A 212 5.90 0.22 -4.41
CA ASP A 212 4.69 0.79 -4.96
C ASP A 212 5.04 1.59 -6.22
N PHE A 213 4.71 1.02 -7.38
CA PHE A 213 4.63 1.80 -8.61
C PHE A 213 3.31 2.57 -8.59
N ARG A 214 3.32 3.71 -7.93
CA ARG A 214 2.19 4.62 -7.84
C ARG A 214 1.68 4.90 -9.24
N ASN A 215 0.55 4.36 -9.59
CA ASN A 215 -0.31 4.56 -10.75
C ASN A 215 -0.86 3.28 -11.39
N ILE A 216 -0.59 2.10 -10.86
CA ILE A 216 -0.94 0.85 -11.54
C ILE A 216 -2.08 0.09 -10.85
N GLY A 217 -2.67 0.63 -9.76
CA GLY A 217 -3.90 0.10 -9.17
C GLY A 217 -3.80 -1.32 -8.61
N GLN A 218 -2.61 -1.76 -8.23
CA GLN A 218 -2.38 -3.06 -7.59
C GLN A 218 -2.01 -2.89 -6.13
N ASP A 219 -2.32 -3.92 -5.34
CA ASP A 219 -1.89 -4.02 -3.96
C ASP A 219 -0.38 -3.78 -3.84
N PRO A 220 0.05 -2.96 -2.88
CA PRO A 220 1.46 -2.72 -2.67
C PRO A 220 2.19 -4.04 -2.41
N VAL A 221 3.31 -4.23 -3.08
CA VAL A 221 4.16 -5.40 -2.93
C VAL A 221 5.34 -5.04 -2.04
N VAL A 222 5.55 -5.83 -1.00
CA VAL A 222 6.71 -5.69 -0.12
C VAL A 222 7.84 -6.58 -0.61
N LEU A 223 9.01 -5.98 -0.78
CA LEU A 223 10.26 -6.64 -1.13
C LEU A 223 11.15 -6.74 0.10
N LEU A 224 11.94 -7.81 0.15
CA LEU A 224 12.99 -8.07 1.15
C LEU A 224 14.35 -8.04 0.47
N SER A 225 15.30 -7.36 1.05
CA SER A 225 16.72 -7.47 0.68
C SER A 225 17.61 -7.75 1.89
N ARG A 226 18.64 -8.57 1.65
CA ARG A 226 19.78 -8.81 2.55
C ARG A 226 21.08 -8.27 1.98
N ASP A 227 20.99 -7.68 0.81
CA ASP A 227 22.15 -7.06 0.16
C ASP A 227 22.67 -5.92 1.03
N ARG A 228 23.98 -5.93 1.27
CA ARG A 228 24.62 -4.98 2.18
C ARG A 228 24.45 -3.54 1.71
N ASP A 229 24.59 -3.29 0.42
CA ASP A 229 24.55 -1.94 -0.13
C ASP A 229 23.11 -1.38 -0.08
N ILE A 230 22.12 -2.24 -0.34
CA ILE A 230 20.69 -1.90 -0.22
C ILE A 230 20.34 -1.60 1.24
N VAL A 231 20.73 -2.47 2.16
CA VAL A 231 20.47 -2.28 3.60
C VAL A 231 21.13 -1.01 4.11
N GLU A 232 22.39 -0.74 3.71
CA GLU A 232 23.12 0.47 4.11
C GLU A 232 22.47 1.74 3.56
N MET A 233 22.00 1.72 2.30
CA MET A 233 21.25 2.83 1.70
C MET A 233 20.02 3.19 2.54
N PHE A 234 19.20 2.21 2.91
CA PHE A 234 18.02 2.45 3.75
C PHE A 234 18.39 2.85 5.19
N ALA A 235 19.49 2.33 5.73
CA ALA A 235 19.96 2.72 7.05
C ALA A 235 20.39 4.20 7.08
N VAL A 236 21.10 4.66 6.07
CA VAL A 236 21.47 6.08 5.90
C VAL A 236 20.23 6.93 5.73
N GLN A 237 19.29 6.52 4.90
CA GLN A 237 18.02 7.21 4.72
C GLN A 237 17.23 7.34 6.03
N PHE A 238 17.16 6.26 6.82
CA PHE A 238 16.50 6.31 8.13
C PHE A 238 17.16 7.34 9.07
N GLU A 239 18.49 7.38 9.14
CA GLU A 239 19.19 8.33 10.01
C GLU A 239 18.97 9.79 9.55
N HIS A 240 18.87 10.05 8.25
CA HIS A 240 18.50 11.36 7.74
C HIS A 240 17.08 11.76 8.18
N LEU A 241 16.12 10.89 7.95
CA LEU A 241 14.74 11.12 8.38
C LEU A 241 14.63 11.28 9.91
N TRP A 242 15.35 10.45 10.67
CA TRP A 242 15.34 10.50 12.15
C TRP A 242 15.89 11.82 12.70
N ARG A 243 16.89 12.41 12.04
CA ARG A 243 17.45 13.72 12.41
C ARG A 243 16.49 14.86 12.06
N ALA A 244 15.81 14.76 10.91
CA ALA A 244 14.85 15.76 10.45
C ALA A 244 13.54 15.72 11.25
N ALA A 245 13.16 14.53 11.75
CA ALA A 245 11.94 14.31 12.48
C ALA A 245 11.99 14.89 13.91
N SER A 246 10.87 15.45 14.38
CA SER A 246 10.69 16.02 15.70
C SER A 246 10.02 15.04 16.67
N PRO A 247 10.39 15.03 17.96
CA PRO A 247 9.64 14.31 18.97
C PRO A 247 8.20 14.82 19.06
N ASP A 248 7.26 13.92 19.35
CA ASP A 248 5.90 14.33 19.63
C ASP A 248 5.84 15.13 20.94
N HIS A 249 5.32 16.36 20.90
CA HIS A 249 5.27 17.27 22.05
C HIS A 249 4.46 16.72 23.23
N ASP A 250 3.41 15.92 22.96
CA ASP A 250 2.62 15.27 24.01
C ASP A 250 3.41 14.20 24.78
N SER A 251 4.46 13.63 24.18
CA SER A 251 5.32 12.65 24.86
C SER A 251 6.26 13.30 25.89
N THR A 252 6.51 14.61 25.79
CA THR A 252 7.42 15.37 26.66
C THR A 252 6.71 15.96 27.88
N ALA A 253 5.40 16.20 27.84
CA ALA A 253 4.62 16.78 28.93
C ALA A 253 4.59 15.92 30.22
N VAL A 254 4.78 14.60 30.09
CA VAL A 254 4.81 13.67 31.24
C VAL A 254 6.14 13.74 32.01
N ARG A 255 7.20 14.37 31.46
CA ARG A 255 8.50 14.50 32.14
C ARG A 255 8.55 15.55 33.22
N SER A 256 7.62 16.53 33.24
CA SER A 256 7.67 17.66 34.17
C SER A 256 6.92 17.45 35.50
N THR A 257 6.07 16.42 35.63
CA THR A 257 5.27 16.16 36.83
C THR A 257 5.87 15.12 37.78
N SER A 258 6.99 14.51 37.48
CA SER A 258 7.66 13.52 38.36
C SER A 258 8.80 14.10 39.20
N LYS A 259 8.93 15.45 39.30
CA LYS A 259 9.85 16.11 40.20
C LYS A 259 9.06 17.07 41.12
N LYS A 260 8.33 16.52 42.06
CA LYS A 260 7.93 17.18 43.30
C LYS A 260 7.87 16.14 44.41
#